data_e6ad31e54d8ca63f9e40048f9adc02d2
#
_entry.id   e6ad31e54d8ca63f9e40048f9adc02d2
#
_cell.length_a   1.000
_cell.length_b   1.000
_cell.length_c   1.000
_cell.angle_alpha   90.00
_cell.angle_beta   90.00
_cell.angle_gamma   90.00
#
_symmetry.space_group_name_H-M   'P 1'
#
loop_
_entity.id
_entity.type
_entity.pdbx_description
1 polymer ?
#
loop_
_entity_poly.entity_id
_entity_poly.type
_entity_poly.pdbx_seq_one_letter_code
_entity_poly.pdbx_strand_id
1 'polypeptide(L)'
;MKKIRLATGLILVMAALTQKATAQYYFYDNNYYDNPIVFELGGSVGIMNCLTDLGGKKGIGKKFIKDLNFGNTQFAGGLYVNVIYKNAVALRLEGTFGQVKAYDSILKKVKTSTFGRYERNLSFRSNVTEFMAAMEIHPLYIFKKYDENTEAPRFSPYAMFG
;
A
#
# COMPACT_ATOMS: atom_id res chain seq x y z
N MET A 1 -16.18 -1.53 30.10
CA MET A 1 -16.87 -0.92 28.93
C MET A 1 -15.95 -0.80 27.69
N LYS A 2 -14.68 -0.33 27.76
CA LYS A 2 -13.78 -0.23 26.58
C LYS A 2 -13.46 -1.59 25.93
N LYS A 3 -13.22 -2.65 26.72
CA LYS A 3 -12.92 -4.00 26.21
C LYS A 3 -14.11 -4.64 25.46
N ILE A 4 -15.34 -4.38 25.92
CA ILE A 4 -16.55 -4.88 25.25
C ILE A 4 -16.74 -4.21 23.89
N ARG A 5 -16.54 -2.89 23.79
CA ARG A 5 -16.61 -2.16 22.51
C ARG A 5 -15.57 -2.63 21.50
N LEU A 6 -14.35 -2.95 21.97
CA LEU A 6 -13.30 -3.49 21.12
C LEU A 6 -13.65 -4.90 20.60
N ALA A 7 -14.18 -5.77 21.47
CA ALA A 7 -14.63 -7.10 21.10
C ALA A 7 -15.80 -7.05 20.10
N THR A 8 -16.77 -6.17 20.31
CA THR A 8 -17.89 -5.98 19.39
C THR A 8 -17.42 -5.48 18.02
N GLY A 9 -16.47 -4.53 17.99
CA GLY A 9 -15.86 -4.06 16.74
C GLY A 9 -15.14 -5.16 15.98
N LEU A 10 -14.39 -6.01 16.69
CA LEU A 10 -13.67 -7.13 16.08
C LEU A 10 -14.62 -8.18 15.47
N ILE A 11 -15.72 -8.48 16.19
CA ILE A 11 -16.76 -9.41 15.70
C ILE A 11 -17.44 -8.86 14.45
N LEU A 12 -17.76 -7.56 14.40
CA LEU A 12 -18.35 -6.92 13.22
C LEU A 12 -17.40 -6.98 12.00
N VAL A 13 -16.11 -6.73 12.21
CA VAL A 13 -15.10 -6.85 11.14
C VAL A 13 -14.98 -8.29 10.65
N MET A 14 -14.95 -9.26 11.55
CA MET A 14 -14.91 -10.69 11.17
C MET A 14 -16.18 -11.12 10.44
N ALA A 15 -17.36 -10.66 10.85
CA ALA A 15 -18.61 -10.91 10.16
C ALA A 15 -18.66 -10.31 8.76
N ALA A 16 -18.06 -9.12 8.55
CA ALA A 16 -17.94 -8.51 7.22
C ALA A 16 -17.00 -9.30 6.29
N LEU A 17 -15.96 -9.93 6.84
CA LEU A 17 -15.02 -10.76 6.07
C LEU A 17 -15.58 -12.13 5.68
N THR A 18 -16.64 -12.60 6.34
CA THR A 18 -17.30 -13.89 6.01
C THR A 18 -18.35 -13.78 4.92
N GLN A 19 -18.69 -12.57 4.47
CA GLN A 19 -19.60 -12.39 3.35
C GLN A 19 -18.97 -12.96 2.08
N LYS A 20 -19.59 -14.00 1.51
CA LYS A 20 -19.20 -14.46 0.18
C LYS A 20 -19.47 -13.33 -0.81
N ALA A 21 -18.42 -12.74 -1.36
CA ALA A 21 -18.56 -11.74 -2.41
C ALA A 21 -19.14 -12.42 -3.66
N THR A 22 -20.45 -12.32 -3.84
CA THR A 22 -21.15 -12.82 -5.02
C THR A 22 -20.85 -11.95 -6.27
N ALA A 23 -20.07 -10.90 -6.11
CA ALA A 23 -19.66 -10.02 -7.20
C ALA A 23 -18.89 -10.74 -8.32
N GLN A 24 -18.24 -11.86 -8.03
CA GLN A 24 -17.55 -12.66 -9.04
C GLN A 24 -18.47 -13.49 -9.93
N TYR A 25 -19.74 -13.69 -9.57
CA TYR A 25 -20.66 -14.52 -10.35
C TYR A 25 -21.36 -13.76 -11.50
N TYR A 26 -21.34 -12.42 -11.46
CA TYR A 26 -22.02 -11.58 -12.46
C TYR A 26 -21.16 -11.23 -13.68
N PHE A 27 -19.86 -11.56 -13.65
CA PHE A 27 -18.94 -11.23 -14.75
C PHE A 27 -18.73 -12.37 -15.76
N TYR A 28 -19.54 -13.43 -15.70
CA TYR A 28 -19.58 -14.47 -16.74
C TYR A 28 -20.64 -14.13 -17.81
N ASP A 29 -20.76 -12.87 -18.19
CA ASP A 29 -21.46 -12.49 -19.41
C ASP A 29 -20.47 -12.62 -20.56
N ASN A 30 -20.83 -13.36 -21.61
CA ASN A 30 -20.00 -13.55 -22.82
C ASN A 30 -19.56 -12.21 -23.46
N ASN A 31 -20.33 -11.14 -23.26
CA ASN A 31 -19.98 -9.78 -23.68
C ASN A 31 -18.76 -9.20 -22.95
N TYR A 32 -18.34 -9.72 -21.80
CA TYR A 32 -17.17 -9.26 -21.06
C TYR A 32 -15.87 -9.59 -21.81
N TYR A 33 -15.82 -10.71 -22.54
CA TYR A 33 -14.67 -11.10 -23.34
C TYR A 33 -14.56 -10.31 -24.66
N ASP A 34 -15.67 -9.76 -25.13
CA ASP A 34 -15.72 -8.94 -26.33
C ASP A 34 -15.30 -7.48 -26.07
N ASN A 35 -15.33 -7.02 -24.82
CA ASN A 35 -14.87 -5.69 -24.48
C ASN A 35 -13.36 -5.68 -24.19
N PRO A 36 -12.55 -5.13 -25.09
CA PRO A 36 -11.09 -5.12 -24.92
C PRO A 36 -10.61 -4.22 -23.76
N ILE A 37 -11.47 -3.36 -23.24
CA ILE A 37 -11.13 -2.37 -22.21
C ILE A 37 -11.95 -2.62 -20.94
N VAL A 38 -11.27 -2.75 -19.82
CA VAL A 38 -11.86 -2.89 -18.49
C VAL A 38 -11.40 -1.75 -17.60
N PHE A 39 -12.33 -1.15 -16.86
CA PHE A 39 -12.03 -0.15 -15.85
C PHE A 39 -12.08 -0.79 -14.46
N GLU A 40 -11.05 -0.54 -13.66
CA GLU A 40 -10.95 -0.99 -12.29
C GLU A 40 -10.75 0.21 -11.36
N LEU A 41 -11.47 0.22 -10.25
CA LEU A 41 -11.29 1.20 -9.17
C LEU A 41 -10.90 0.44 -7.90
N GLY A 42 -9.87 0.90 -7.24
CA GLY A 42 -9.39 0.27 -6.01
C GLY A 42 -8.79 1.24 -5.02
N GLY A 43 -8.48 0.70 -3.85
CA GLY A 43 -7.82 1.44 -2.78
C GLY A 43 -6.61 0.70 -2.25
N SER A 44 -5.65 1.46 -1.75
CA SER A 44 -4.44 0.96 -1.10
C SER A 44 -4.36 1.45 0.35
N VAL A 45 -3.85 0.60 1.22
CA VAL A 45 -3.52 0.94 2.60
C VAL A 45 -2.09 0.50 2.86
N GLY A 46 -1.30 1.40 3.41
CA GLY A 46 0.11 1.14 3.63
C GLY A 46 0.68 1.91 4.82
N ILE A 47 1.98 1.92 4.89
CA ILE A 47 2.72 2.65 5.91
C ILE A 47 3.80 3.50 5.25
N MET A 48 4.00 4.72 5.80
CA MET A 48 5.09 5.62 5.42
C MET A 48 6.07 5.78 6.56
N ASN A 49 7.35 5.84 6.22
CA ASN A 49 8.44 6.15 7.13
C ASN A 49 9.48 6.99 6.39
N CYS A 50 10.17 7.87 7.11
CA CYS A 50 11.24 8.67 6.54
C CYS A 50 12.60 8.18 7.02
N LEU A 51 13.51 8.04 6.07
CA LEU A 51 14.92 7.73 6.33
C LEU A 51 15.71 9.02 6.49
N THR A 52 15.53 9.68 7.63
CA THR A 52 16.23 10.91 7.97
C THR A 52 17.14 10.69 9.17
N ASP A 53 18.11 11.58 9.35
CA ASP A 53 18.96 11.62 10.55
C ASP A 53 18.17 11.91 11.84
N LEU A 54 16.96 12.46 11.73
CA LEU A 54 16.09 12.76 12.87
C LEU A 54 15.42 11.48 13.41
N GLY A 55 15.63 11.21 14.69
CA GLY A 55 14.97 10.11 15.38
C GLY A 55 15.18 8.72 14.75
N GLY A 56 16.30 8.51 14.05
CA GLY A 56 16.65 7.25 13.43
C GLY A 56 16.84 6.09 14.45
N LYS A 57 17.65 5.11 14.11
CA LYS A 57 17.91 3.96 14.99
C LYS A 57 18.43 4.41 16.37
N LYS A 58 17.98 3.74 17.41
CA LYS A 58 18.45 3.98 18.79
C LYS A 58 19.95 3.83 18.89
N GLY A 59 20.62 4.79 19.56
CA GLY A 59 22.07 4.86 19.70
C GLY A 59 22.71 5.67 18.57
N ILE A 60 23.85 5.20 18.08
CA ILE A 60 24.59 5.82 16.98
C ILE A 60 23.79 5.62 15.69
N GLY A 61 23.54 6.68 14.94
CA GLY A 61 22.88 6.63 13.63
C GLY A 61 23.62 5.70 12.66
N LYS A 62 22.88 5.06 11.78
CA LYS A 62 23.42 4.19 10.74
C LYS A 62 23.01 4.71 9.37
N LYS A 63 23.71 4.25 8.34
CA LYS A 63 23.41 4.69 6.96
C LYS A 63 22.22 3.92 6.39
N PHE A 64 21.36 4.64 5.66
CA PHE A 64 20.26 4.13 4.86
C PHE A 64 19.25 3.28 5.68
N ILE A 65 18.73 2.19 5.16
CA ILE A 65 17.71 1.32 5.79
C ILE A 65 18.08 0.87 7.20
N LYS A 66 19.38 0.80 7.52
CA LYS A 66 19.86 0.41 8.85
C LYS A 66 19.52 1.45 9.93
N ASP A 67 19.16 2.67 9.55
CA ASP A 67 18.73 3.74 10.47
C ASP A 67 17.22 3.85 10.62
N LEU A 68 16.45 2.94 10.03
CA LEU A 68 15.00 2.92 10.11
C LEU A 68 14.52 2.79 11.56
N ASN A 69 13.64 3.71 11.98
CA ASN A 69 12.98 3.66 13.27
C ASN A 69 11.47 3.44 13.08
N PHE A 70 10.99 2.26 13.41
CA PHE A 70 9.57 1.92 13.30
C PHE A 70 8.66 2.79 14.17
N GLY A 71 9.17 3.43 15.22
CA GLY A 71 8.40 4.37 16.05
C GLY A 71 7.95 5.64 15.31
N ASN A 72 8.57 5.95 14.16
CA ASN A 72 8.21 7.08 13.31
C ASN A 72 7.24 6.70 12.19
N THR A 73 6.88 5.42 12.07
CA THR A 73 5.97 4.93 11.03
C THR A 73 4.58 5.53 11.16
N GLN A 74 4.02 5.98 10.04
CA GLN A 74 2.67 6.52 9.94
C GLN A 74 1.85 5.73 8.93
N PHE A 75 0.53 5.76 9.07
CA PHE A 75 -0.38 5.19 8.08
C PHE A 75 -0.45 6.05 6.82
N ALA A 76 -0.64 5.38 5.69
CA ALA A 76 -0.90 5.98 4.40
C ALA A 76 -2.05 5.23 3.72
N GLY A 77 -2.76 5.90 2.84
CA GLY A 77 -3.81 5.30 2.04
C GLY A 77 -3.86 5.95 0.67
N GLY A 78 -4.37 5.23 -0.30
CA GLY A 78 -4.50 5.72 -1.66
C GLY A 78 -5.74 5.19 -2.35
N LEU A 79 -6.07 5.84 -3.46
CA LEU A 79 -7.09 5.40 -4.40
C LEU A 79 -6.46 5.33 -5.78
N TYR A 80 -6.84 4.33 -6.57
CA TYR A 80 -6.37 4.20 -7.93
C TYR A 80 -7.50 3.87 -8.90
N VAL A 81 -7.28 4.27 -10.14
CA VAL A 81 -8.07 3.87 -11.30
C VAL A 81 -7.15 3.15 -12.27
N ASN A 82 -7.59 2.00 -12.75
CA ASN A 82 -6.88 1.21 -13.75
C ASN A 82 -7.72 1.12 -15.01
N VAL A 83 -7.07 1.30 -16.16
CA VAL A 83 -7.66 1.05 -17.48
C VAL A 83 -6.89 -0.11 -18.10
N ILE A 84 -7.52 -1.27 -18.16
CA ILE A 84 -6.91 -2.53 -18.58
C ILE A 84 -7.32 -2.82 -20.02
N TYR A 85 -6.34 -3.07 -20.89
CA TYR A 85 -6.55 -3.45 -22.28
C TYR A 85 -6.23 -4.92 -22.49
N LYS A 86 -7.22 -5.68 -22.98
CA LYS A 86 -7.11 -7.13 -23.26
C LYS A 86 -6.52 -7.97 -22.12
N ASN A 87 -6.70 -7.53 -20.87
CA ASN A 87 -6.10 -8.14 -19.67
C ASN A 87 -4.56 -8.24 -19.70
N ALA A 88 -3.91 -7.67 -20.71
CA ALA A 88 -2.47 -7.80 -20.95
C ALA A 88 -1.67 -6.59 -20.49
N VAL A 89 -2.22 -5.39 -20.70
CA VAL A 89 -1.58 -4.12 -20.36
C VAL A 89 -2.59 -3.22 -19.67
N ALA A 90 -2.17 -2.50 -18.63
CA ALA A 90 -3.01 -1.50 -17.98
C ALA A 90 -2.27 -0.18 -17.77
N LEU A 91 -3.05 0.90 -17.76
CA LEU A 91 -2.62 2.22 -17.30
C LEU A 91 -3.26 2.48 -15.95
N ARG A 92 -2.42 2.67 -14.93
CA ARG A 92 -2.82 2.98 -13.56
C ARG A 92 -2.54 4.43 -13.22
N LEU A 93 -3.55 5.09 -12.70
CA LEU A 93 -3.43 6.40 -12.07
C LEU A 93 -3.74 6.24 -10.58
N GLU A 94 -2.81 6.61 -9.72
CA GLU A 94 -2.94 6.46 -8.27
C GLU A 94 -2.65 7.77 -7.55
N GLY A 95 -3.49 8.09 -6.57
CA GLY A 95 -3.27 9.17 -5.61
C GLY A 95 -3.06 8.59 -4.22
N THR A 96 -1.91 8.85 -3.61
CA THR A 96 -1.56 8.39 -2.26
C THR A 96 -1.46 9.57 -1.30
N PHE A 97 -2.05 9.41 -0.13
CA PHE A 97 -2.06 10.39 0.95
C PHE A 97 -1.49 9.76 2.21
N GLY A 98 -0.58 10.47 2.84
CA GLY A 98 0.02 9.98 4.07
C GLY A 98 0.70 11.09 4.84
N GLN A 99 1.41 10.70 5.87
CA GLN A 99 2.18 11.59 6.71
C GLN A 99 3.50 10.98 7.05
N VAL A 100 4.54 11.77 7.05
CA VAL A 100 5.86 11.42 7.58
C VAL A 100 6.18 12.30 8.79
N LYS A 101 6.78 11.70 9.79
CA LYS A 101 7.28 12.43 10.97
C LYS A 101 8.58 11.81 11.46
N ALA A 102 9.41 12.63 12.06
CA ALA A 102 10.56 12.18 12.82
C ALA A 102 10.85 13.16 13.97
N TYR A 103 11.38 12.64 15.07
CA TYR A 103 11.70 13.45 16.25
C TYR A 103 12.81 12.82 17.08
N ASP A 104 13.75 13.63 17.53
CA ASP A 104 14.92 13.19 18.30
C ASP A 104 14.53 12.73 19.72
N SER A 105 13.42 13.22 20.28
CA SER A 105 12.93 12.84 21.62
C SER A 105 12.62 11.34 21.76
N ILE A 106 12.45 10.59 20.65
CA ILE A 106 12.30 9.12 20.67
C ILE A 106 13.55 8.43 21.21
N LEU A 107 14.71 9.12 21.19
CA LEU A 107 16.01 8.62 21.67
C LEU A 107 16.19 8.77 23.17
N LYS A 108 15.22 9.28 23.93
CA LYS A 108 15.29 9.52 25.39
C LYS A 108 15.89 8.36 26.21
N LYS A 109 15.57 7.12 25.84
CA LYS A 109 16.04 5.94 26.57
C LYS A 109 17.53 5.60 26.34
N VAL A 110 18.17 6.20 25.35
CA VAL A 110 19.56 5.93 24.93
C VAL A 110 20.36 7.20 24.70
N LYS A 111 19.96 8.30 25.36
CA LYS A 111 20.50 9.66 25.16
C LYS A 111 22.02 9.75 25.27
N THR A 112 22.65 8.97 26.16
CA THR A 112 24.10 8.98 26.37
C THR A 112 24.92 8.45 25.19
N SER A 113 24.31 7.72 24.27
CA SER A 113 24.95 7.12 23.10
C SER A 113 24.44 7.69 21.76
N THR A 114 23.88 8.88 21.76
CA THR A 114 23.23 9.48 20.57
C THR A 114 24.09 10.50 19.82
N PHE A 115 25.31 10.79 20.29
CA PHE A 115 26.19 11.81 19.71
C PHE A 115 25.50 13.18 19.55
N GLY A 116 24.82 13.64 20.60
CA GLY A 116 24.14 14.95 20.60
C GLY A 116 22.81 15.01 19.83
N ARG A 117 22.36 13.90 19.24
CA ARG A 117 21.07 13.87 18.51
C ARG A 117 19.87 14.08 19.44
N TYR A 118 19.93 13.54 20.66
CA TYR A 118 18.87 13.76 21.65
C TYR A 118 18.86 15.21 22.14
N GLU A 119 20.04 15.78 22.41
CA GLU A 119 20.22 17.16 22.88
C GLU A 119 19.78 18.19 21.81
N ARG A 120 19.96 17.85 20.52
CA ARG A 120 19.50 18.66 19.39
C ARG A 120 17.98 18.85 19.41
N ASN A 121 17.23 17.84 19.87
CA ASN A 121 15.78 17.84 20.09
C ASN A 121 14.96 18.40 18.92
N LEU A 122 15.36 18.09 17.70
CA LEU A 122 14.63 18.48 16.50
C LEU A 122 13.48 17.54 16.22
N SER A 123 12.44 18.07 15.58
CA SER A 123 11.30 17.30 15.11
C SER A 123 10.73 17.91 13.84
N PHE A 124 10.15 17.06 13.00
CA PHE A 124 9.32 17.52 11.89
C PHE A 124 8.12 16.59 11.68
N ARG A 125 7.13 17.15 11.02
CA ARG A 125 5.95 16.46 10.55
C ARG A 125 5.54 17.07 9.22
N SER A 126 5.31 16.23 8.22
CA SER A 126 4.89 16.66 6.88
C SER A 126 3.80 15.75 6.35
N ASN A 127 2.78 16.34 5.74
CA ASN A 127 1.82 15.60 4.94
C ASN A 127 2.44 15.36 3.56
N VAL A 128 2.25 14.15 3.05
CA VAL A 128 2.72 13.73 1.73
C VAL A 128 1.49 13.41 0.90
N THR A 129 1.42 14.03 -0.26
CA THR A 129 0.45 13.71 -1.31
C THR A 129 1.24 13.38 -2.56
N GLU A 130 1.01 12.20 -3.11
CA GLU A 130 1.70 11.70 -4.29
C GLU A 130 0.66 11.34 -5.35
N PHE A 131 0.95 11.70 -6.59
CA PHE A 131 0.20 11.26 -7.76
C PHE A 131 1.16 10.49 -8.66
N MET A 132 0.79 9.27 -8.99
CA MET A 132 1.57 8.36 -9.81
C MET A 132 0.78 7.95 -11.04
N ALA A 133 1.45 7.91 -12.19
CA ALA A 133 0.97 7.24 -13.39
C ALA A 133 1.91 6.07 -13.67
N ALA A 134 1.37 4.86 -13.80
CA ALA A 134 2.15 3.66 -14.03
C ALA A 134 1.52 2.78 -15.09
N MET A 135 2.35 2.06 -15.83
CA MET A 135 1.95 1.02 -16.76
C MET A 135 2.12 -0.35 -16.09
N GLU A 136 1.07 -1.16 -16.14
CA GLU A 136 1.11 -2.55 -15.67
C GLU A 136 1.16 -3.49 -16.87
N ILE A 137 1.98 -4.52 -16.79
CA ILE A 137 2.14 -5.55 -17.83
C ILE A 137 1.86 -6.91 -17.20
N HIS A 138 0.90 -7.64 -17.76
CA HIS A 138 0.48 -8.97 -17.34
C HIS A 138 1.02 -10.04 -18.30
N PRO A 139 2.21 -10.60 -18.08
CA PRO A 139 2.90 -11.45 -19.05
C PRO A 139 2.11 -12.71 -19.41
N LEU A 140 1.35 -13.29 -18.48
CA LEU A 140 0.55 -14.47 -18.77
C LEU A 140 -0.50 -14.24 -19.86
N TYR A 141 -1.09 -13.05 -19.91
CA TYR A 141 -2.07 -12.70 -20.96
C TYR A 141 -1.41 -12.28 -22.29
N ILE A 142 -0.13 -11.90 -22.26
CA ILE A 142 0.61 -11.58 -23.49
C ILE A 142 1.05 -12.87 -24.19
N PHE A 143 1.58 -13.84 -23.43
CA PHE A 143 2.16 -15.05 -23.99
C PHE A 143 1.14 -16.16 -24.22
N LYS A 144 0.02 -16.17 -23.55
CA LYS A 144 -1.03 -17.17 -23.68
C LYS A 144 -2.34 -16.50 -24.06
N LYS A 145 -2.88 -16.85 -25.23
CA LYS A 145 -4.24 -16.46 -25.60
C LYS A 145 -5.22 -17.29 -24.77
N TYR A 146 -6.11 -16.61 -24.09
CA TYR A 146 -7.23 -17.21 -23.39
C TYR A 146 -8.46 -17.02 -24.27
N ASP A 147 -8.99 -18.12 -24.82
CA ASP A 147 -10.23 -18.16 -25.57
C ASP A 147 -11.40 -18.39 -24.60
N GLU A 148 -12.65 -18.18 -25.07
CA GLU A 148 -13.89 -18.33 -24.28
C GLU A 148 -14.00 -19.66 -23.52
N ASN A 149 -13.34 -20.72 -24.00
CA ASN A 149 -13.33 -22.05 -23.40
C ASN A 149 -12.15 -22.28 -22.44
N THR A 150 -11.29 -21.28 -22.20
CA THR A 150 -10.13 -21.43 -21.33
C THR A 150 -10.35 -20.67 -20.04
N GLU A 151 -10.34 -21.38 -18.90
CA GLU A 151 -10.44 -20.72 -17.59
C GLU A 151 -9.32 -19.70 -17.41
N ALA A 152 -9.67 -18.49 -16.95
CA ALA A 152 -8.70 -17.45 -16.60
C ALA A 152 -7.77 -17.96 -15.48
N PRO A 153 -6.47 -17.59 -15.50
CA PRO A 153 -5.56 -18.04 -14.48
C PRO A 153 -5.96 -17.50 -13.11
N ARG A 154 -6.02 -18.35 -12.11
CA ARG A 154 -6.31 -17.96 -10.71
C ARG A 154 -5.25 -17.03 -10.12
N PHE A 155 -4.06 -16.99 -10.70
CA PHE A 155 -2.94 -16.16 -10.29
C PHE A 155 -2.34 -15.50 -11.52
N SER A 156 -2.35 -14.18 -11.57
CA SER A 156 -1.74 -13.39 -12.65
C SER A 156 -0.71 -12.43 -12.07
N PRO A 157 0.59 -12.78 -12.12
CA PRO A 157 1.64 -11.84 -11.75
C PRO A 157 1.69 -10.70 -12.77
N TYR A 158 2.02 -9.50 -12.30
CA TYR A 158 2.23 -8.34 -13.17
C TYR A 158 3.49 -7.58 -12.78
N ALA A 159 4.05 -6.85 -13.73
CA ALA A 159 5.12 -5.89 -13.51
C ALA A 159 4.57 -4.48 -13.70
N MET A 160 4.99 -3.56 -12.85
CA MET A 160 4.55 -2.16 -12.87
C MET A 160 5.76 -1.24 -13.05
N PHE A 161 5.59 -0.24 -13.94
CA PHE A 161 6.59 0.78 -14.26
C PHE A 161 5.91 2.15 -14.22
N GLY A 162 6.41 3.07 -13.39
CA GLY A 162 5.88 4.41 -13.20
C GLY A 162 6.94 5.41 -12.77
#